data_acf6ab760da466fb01e3f8bc0f152a42
#
_entry.id   acf6ab760da466fb01e3f8bc0f152a42
#
_cell.length_a   1.000
_cell.length_b   1.000
_cell.length_c   1.000
_cell.angle_alpha   90.00
_cell.angle_beta   90.00
_cell.angle_gamma   90.00
#
_symmetry.space_group_name_H-M   'P 1'
#
loop_
_entity.id
_entity.type
_entity.pdbx_description
1 polymer ?
#
loop_
_entity_poly.entity_id
_entity_poly.type
_entity_poly.pdbx_seq_one_letter_code
_entity_poly.pdbx_strand_id
1 'polypeptide(L)'
;MILAILVGCVGTNTDVYHGYSKSGVISSFNVTALKSRHLEMVNALRLENGRSSLKYSSSLSAASKTHAFDIARQQRAWNYGSDASSAIDRAKIAGFEGLVLGENVSETYEGEYDVLNVWFKSKIGREIILDPTATDLGLSWYQDSTGKVWWVQMIGKS
;
A
#
# COMPACT_ATOMS: atom_id res chain seq x y z
N MET A 1 60.18 7.31 1.40
CA MET A 1 58.94 8.08 1.53
C MET A 1 57.86 7.27 0.84
N ILE A 2 57.11 6.50 1.63
CA ILE A 2 56.11 5.56 1.10
C ILE A 2 54.74 6.27 1.21
N LEU A 3 54.13 6.52 0.05
CA LEU A 3 52.80 7.13 -0.06
C LEU A 3 51.74 6.06 0.12
N ALA A 4 51.06 6.04 1.26
CA ALA A 4 49.92 5.15 1.49
C ALA A 4 48.67 5.74 0.82
N ILE A 5 48.17 5.08 -0.22
CA ILE A 5 46.88 5.40 -0.84
C ILE A 5 45.79 4.76 0.00
N LEU A 6 45.03 5.59 0.72
CA LEU A 6 43.79 5.18 1.37
C LEU A 6 42.70 5.01 0.28
N VAL A 7 42.43 3.76 -0.08
CA VAL A 7 41.23 3.43 -0.86
C VAL A 7 40.04 3.47 0.09
N GLY A 8 39.31 4.57 0.08
CA GLY A 8 38.01 4.68 0.75
C GLY A 8 37.02 3.76 0.05
N CYS A 9 36.54 2.71 0.75
CA CYS A 9 35.39 1.94 0.32
C CYS A 9 34.16 2.88 0.36
N VAL A 10 33.74 3.35 -0.81
CA VAL A 10 32.42 3.93 -0.99
C VAL A 10 31.45 2.77 -0.92
N GLY A 11 30.85 2.59 0.26
CA GLY A 11 29.73 1.68 0.40
C GLY A 11 28.59 2.19 -0.45
N THR A 12 28.34 1.52 -1.56
CA THR A 12 27.12 1.75 -2.34
C THR A 12 25.94 1.29 -1.49
N ASN A 13 25.21 2.26 -0.90
CA ASN A 13 23.94 2.01 -0.24
C ASN A 13 22.92 1.54 -1.31
N THR A 14 22.92 0.25 -1.59
CA THR A 14 21.90 -0.41 -2.40
C THR A 14 20.60 -0.68 -1.62
N ASP A 15 20.55 -0.28 -0.33
CA ASP A 15 19.41 -0.50 0.57
C ASP A 15 18.23 0.47 0.36
N VAL A 16 18.31 1.37 -0.63
CA VAL A 16 17.28 2.42 -0.86
C VAL A 16 16.10 1.93 -1.71
N TYR A 17 16.21 0.75 -2.32
CA TYR A 17 15.23 0.31 -3.33
C TYR A 17 13.97 -0.39 -2.80
N HIS A 18 13.87 -0.73 -1.52
CA HIS A 18 12.74 -1.52 -1.04
C HIS A 18 11.84 -0.87 0.01
N GLY A 19 12.06 0.38 0.39
CA GLY A 19 11.20 1.04 1.39
C GLY A 19 11.26 0.43 2.79
N TYR A 20 12.09 -0.56 3.01
CA TYR A 20 12.34 -1.21 4.29
C TYR A 20 13.55 -0.62 4.99
N SER A 21 13.47 -0.51 6.29
CA SER A 21 14.68 -0.58 7.10
C SER A 21 15.12 -2.05 7.14
N LYS A 22 16.42 -2.32 7.40
CA LYS A 22 16.94 -3.69 7.58
C LYS A 22 16.23 -4.50 8.67
N SER A 23 15.42 -3.85 9.47
CA SER A 23 14.59 -4.45 10.53
C SER A 23 13.17 -4.74 10.09
N GLY A 24 12.79 -4.51 8.83
CA GLY A 24 11.42 -4.63 8.36
C GLY A 24 10.47 -3.53 8.85
N VAL A 25 11.00 -2.50 9.55
CA VAL A 25 10.17 -1.38 10.05
C VAL A 25 9.98 -0.35 8.96
N ILE A 26 8.72 -0.01 8.65
CA ILE A 26 8.39 1.06 7.72
C ILE A 26 8.58 2.40 8.44
N SER A 27 9.63 3.13 8.05
CA SER A 27 9.94 4.42 8.64
C SER A 27 8.90 5.47 8.28
N SER A 28 8.52 6.30 9.25
CA SER A 28 7.62 7.45 9.03
C SER A 28 8.16 8.46 7.99
N PHE A 29 9.47 8.54 7.79
CA PHE A 29 10.10 9.38 6.78
C PHE A 29 9.85 8.89 5.34
N ASN A 30 9.49 7.63 5.16
CA ASN A 30 9.30 7.01 3.85
C ASN A 30 7.84 6.87 3.42
N VAL A 31 6.88 7.32 4.23
CA VAL A 31 5.44 7.12 3.97
C VAL A 31 5.02 7.68 2.63
N THR A 32 5.38 8.92 2.31
CA THR A 32 5.01 9.56 1.04
C THR A 32 5.66 8.84 -0.15
N ALA A 33 6.95 8.53 -0.04
CA ALA A 33 7.68 7.83 -1.09
C ALA A 33 7.11 6.42 -1.34
N LEU A 34 6.75 5.69 -0.28
CA LEU A 34 6.12 4.38 -0.38
C LEU A 34 4.77 4.45 -1.12
N LYS A 35 3.92 5.41 -0.74
CA LYS A 35 2.62 5.60 -1.39
C LYS A 35 2.75 5.99 -2.86
N SER A 36 3.72 6.84 -3.21
CA SER A 36 4.00 7.21 -4.60
C SER A 36 4.46 6.01 -5.42
N ARG A 37 5.44 5.24 -4.91
CA ARG A 37 5.91 4.03 -5.60
C ARG A 37 4.79 3.00 -5.79
N HIS A 38 3.95 2.79 -4.77
CA HIS A 38 2.82 1.88 -4.90
C HIS A 38 1.84 2.32 -5.99
N LEU A 39 1.49 3.61 -6.03
CA LEU A 39 0.62 4.17 -7.08
C LEU A 39 1.26 4.01 -8.47
N GLU A 40 2.56 4.29 -8.60
CA GLU A 40 3.31 4.10 -9.85
C GLU A 40 3.29 2.64 -10.32
N MET A 41 3.51 1.69 -9.42
CA MET A 41 3.47 0.26 -9.73
C MET A 41 2.05 -0.19 -10.15
N VAL A 42 1.01 0.25 -9.44
CA VAL A 42 -0.38 -0.02 -9.83
C VAL A 42 -0.67 0.56 -11.21
N ASN A 43 -0.24 1.79 -11.48
CA ASN A 43 -0.46 2.45 -12.76
C ASN A 43 0.31 1.77 -13.91
N ALA A 44 1.53 1.26 -13.66
CA ALA A 44 2.25 0.45 -14.63
C ALA A 44 1.49 -0.83 -15.00
N LEU A 45 1.03 -1.59 -13.99
CA LEU A 45 0.20 -2.78 -14.20
C LEU A 45 -1.09 -2.47 -14.96
N ARG A 46 -1.75 -1.36 -14.63
CA ARG A 46 -2.97 -0.92 -15.31
C ARG A 46 -2.70 -0.57 -16.78
N LEU A 47 -1.65 0.19 -17.06
CA LEU A 47 -1.25 0.57 -18.42
C LEU A 47 -0.94 -0.68 -19.28
N GLU A 48 -0.18 -1.63 -18.74
CA GLU A 48 0.13 -2.91 -19.40
C GLU A 48 -1.13 -3.71 -19.75
N ASN A 49 -2.22 -3.49 -19.00
CA ASN A 49 -3.52 -4.14 -19.22
C ASN A 49 -4.55 -3.23 -19.92
N GLY A 50 -4.11 -2.13 -20.55
CA GLY A 50 -4.98 -1.22 -21.31
C GLY A 50 -5.97 -0.44 -20.45
N ARG A 51 -5.60 -0.12 -19.20
CA ARG A 51 -6.41 0.66 -18.25
C ARG A 51 -5.81 2.03 -18.03
N SER A 52 -6.66 3.03 -17.80
CA SER A 52 -6.23 4.38 -17.44
C SER A 52 -5.58 4.42 -16.05
N SER A 53 -4.65 5.34 -15.86
CA SER A 53 -3.99 5.56 -14.56
C SER A 53 -4.98 6.07 -13.51
N LEU A 54 -4.72 5.67 -12.27
CA LEU A 54 -5.41 6.16 -11.08
C LEU A 54 -4.69 7.39 -10.51
N LYS A 55 -5.43 8.23 -9.82
CA LYS A 55 -4.89 9.28 -8.95
C LYS A 55 -4.97 8.86 -7.48
N TYR A 56 -4.11 9.45 -6.66
CA TYR A 56 -4.14 9.21 -5.23
C TYR A 56 -5.32 9.93 -4.57
N SER A 57 -6.08 9.22 -3.74
CA SER A 57 -7.18 9.77 -2.94
C SER A 57 -6.83 9.79 -1.46
N SER A 58 -6.80 10.99 -0.87
CA SER A 58 -6.58 11.16 0.57
C SER A 58 -7.71 10.56 1.41
N SER A 59 -8.95 10.68 0.95
CA SER A 59 -10.13 10.13 1.64
C SER A 59 -10.10 8.60 1.66
N LEU A 60 -9.83 7.95 0.51
CA LEU A 60 -9.67 6.50 0.47
C LEU A 60 -8.48 6.04 1.33
N SER A 61 -7.39 6.80 1.34
CA SER A 61 -6.24 6.49 2.22
C SER A 61 -6.55 6.64 3.70
N ALA A 62 -7.37 7.61 4.09
CA ALA A 62 -7.81 7.77 5.46
C ALA A 62 -8.70 6.60 5.90
N ALA A 63 -9.66 6.19 5.05
CA ALA A 63 -10.48 5.00 5.27
C ALA A 63 -9.63 3.73 5.39
N SER A 64 -8.65 3.55 4.47
CA SER A 64 -7.70 2.44 4.52
C SER A 64 -6.88 2.42 5.82
N LYS A 65 -6.44 3.60 6.31
CA LYS A 65 -5.69 3.71 7.56
C LYS A 65 -6.50 3.27 8.77
N THR A 66 -7.75 3.72 8.85
CA THR A 66 -8.67 3.33 9.92
C THR A 66 -8.87 1.81 9.93
N HIS A 67 -9.10 1.23 8.75
CA HIS A 67 -9.31 -0.21 8.63
C HIS A 67 -8.04 -1.03 8.91
N ALA A 68 -6.88 -0.59 8.45
CA ALA A 68 -5.60 -1.26 8.73
C ALA A 68 -5.33 -1.37 10.24
N PHE A 69 -5.61 -0.31 11.00
CA PHE A 69 -5.51 -0.35 12.46
C PHE A 69 -6.56 -1.29 13.10
N ASP A 70 -7.78 -1.27 12.58
CA ASP A 70 -8.86 -2.09 13.12
C ASP A 70 -8.64 -3.59 12.89
N ILE A 71 -8.24 -4.02 11.67
CA ILE A 71 -7.92 -5.42 11.38
C ILE A 71 -6.69 -5.92 12.16
N ALA A 72 -5.74 -5.04 12.46
CA ALA A 72 -4.63 -5.35 13.34
C ALA A 72 -5.12 -5.67 14.76
N ARG A 73 -6.08 -4.91 15.29
CA ARG A 73 -6.69 -5.19 16.59
C ARG A 73 -7.53 -6.48 16.59
N GLN A 74 -8.20 -6.77 15.49
CA GLN A 74 -8.95 -8.00 15.29
C GLN A 74 -8.05 -9.23 15.07
N GLN A 75 -6.76 -9.01 14.78
CA GLN A 75 -5.80 -10.06 14.36
C GLN A 75 -6.33 -10.86 13.15
N ARG A 76 -6.99 -10.18 12.23
CA ARG A 76 -7.60 -10.80 11.05
C ARG A 76 -7.63 -9.83 9.86
N ALA A 77 -6.97 -10.20 8.77
CA ALA A 77 -7.00 -9.46 7.50
C ALA A 77 -8.27 -9.81 6.70
N TRP A 78 -9.32 -9.04 6.86
CA TRP A 78 -10.60 -9.19 6.16
C TRP A 78 -11.26 -7.82 5.91
N ASN A 79 -12.37 -7.80 5.15
CA ASN A 79 -12.96 -6.55 4.65
C ASN A 79 -14.02 -5.93 5.59
N TYR A 80 -14.26 -6.48 6.78
CA TYR A 80 -15.25 -5.95 7.73
C TYR A 80 -14.58 -5.30 8.93
N GLY A 81 -15.11 -4.14 9.32
CA GLY A 81 -14.73 -3.48 10.55
C GLY A 81 -15.22 -4.25 11.80
N SER A 82 -14.57 -4.04 12.95
CA SER A 82 -15.02 -4.57 14.24
C SER A 82 -16.39 -4.03 14.63
N ASP A 83 -16.80 -2.90 14.06
CA ASP A 83 -18.11 -2.27 14.14
C ASP A 83 -19.09 -2.72 13.03
N ALA A 84 -18.76 -3.77 12.30
CA ALA A 84 -19.45 -4.29 11.13
C ALA A 84 -19.46 -3.34 9.92
N SER A 85 -18.68 -2.26 9.91
CA SER A 85 -18.57 -1.35 8.76
C SER A 85 -17.98 -2.04 7.54
N SER A 86 -18.53 -1.73 6.36
CA SER A 86 -17.97 -2.09 5.05
C SER A 86 -16.93 -1.07 4.58
N ALA A 87 -16.21 -1.38 3.51
CA ALA A 87 -15.31 -0.44 2.83
C ALA A 87 -16.06 0.83 2.38
N ILE A 88 -17.32 0.69 1.92
CA ILE A 88 -18.17 1.81 1.49
C ILE A 88 -18.47 2.73 2.68
N ASP A 89 -18.84 2.17 3.83
CA ASP A 89 -19.14 2.96 5.04
C ASP A 89 -17.92 3.75 5.49
N ARG A 90 -16.76 3.11 5.54
CA ARG A 90 -15.49 3.73 5.95
C ARG A 90 -15.06 4.84 4.99
N ALA A 91 -15.18 4.61 3.68
CA ALA A 91 -14.86 5.60 2.66
C ALA A 91 -15.77 6.82 2.77
N LYS A 92 -17.07 6.62 2.97
CA LYS A 92 -18.05 7.70 3.19
C LYS A 92 -17.74 8.51 4.45
N ILE A 93 -17.45 7.84 5.56
CA ILE A 93 -17.04 8.52 6.82
C ILE A 93 -15.76 9.34 6.61
N ALA A 94 -14.83 8.86 5.78
CA ALA A 94 -13.60 9.57 5.44
C ALA A 94 -13.79 10.69 4.39
N GLY A 95 -15.01 10.95 3.94
CA GLY A 95 -15.34 12.02 2.99
C GLY A 95 -15.07 11.67 1.52
N PHE A 96 -15.07 10.39 1.16
CA PHE A 96 -15.05 9.99 -0.25
C PHE A 96 -16.47 10.01 -0.82
N GLU A 97 -16.71 10.92 -1.76
CA GLU A 97 -18.03 11.13 -2.37
C GLU A 97 -18.28 10.22 -3.59
N GLY A 98 -17.25 9.49 -4.03
CA GLY A 98 -17.33 8.59 -5.18
C GLY A 98 -17.85 7.19 -4.82
N LEU A 99 -17.77 6.29 -5.80
CA LEU A 99 -18.11 4.88 -5.65
C LEU A 99 -16.88 4.07 -5.26
N VAL A 100 -16.94 3.31 -4.17
CA VAL A 100 -15.92 2.30 -3.82
C VAL A 100 -16.13 1.08 -4.71
N LEU A 101 -15.11 0.71 -5.50
CA LEU A 101 -15.12 -0.42 -6.41
C LEU A 101 -14.59 -1.70 -5.77
N GLY A 102 -13.70 -1.55 -4.77
CA GLY A 102 -13.20 -2.69 -4.03
C GLY A 102 -12.12 -2.33 -3.03
N GLU A 103 -11.82 -3.32 -2.18
CA GLU A 103 -10.81 -3.22 -1.14
C GLU A 103 -9.97 -4.49 -1.10
N ASN A 104 -8.66 -4.33 -1.18
CA ASN A 104 -7.67 -5.38 -0.97
C ASN A 104 -7.07 -5.25 0.41
N VAL A 105 -7.04 -6.34 1.18
CA VAL A 105 -6.46 -6.41 2.52
C VAL A 105 -5.44 -7.53 2.60
N SER A 106 -4.40 -7.34 3.39
CA SER A 106 -3.40 -8.39 3.68
C SER A 106 -2.70 -8.13 5.01
N GLU A 107 -2.19 -9.21 5.59
CA GLU A 107 -1.23 -9.18 6.67
C GLU A 107 0.07 -9.85 6.21
N THR A 108 1.21 -9.19 6.43
CA THR A 108 2.52 -9.69 6.01
C THR A 108 3.65 -9.00 6.77
N TYR A 109 4.86 -9.52 6.63
CA TYR A 109 6.10 -8.85 7.05
C TYR A 109 6.83 -8.20 5.87
N GLU A 110 6.22 -8.23 4.69
CA GLU A 110 6.76 -7.74 3.43
C GLU A 110 6.24 -6.33 3.11
N GLY A 111 6.79 -5.70 2.09
CA GLY A 111 6.44 -4.33 1.74
C GLY A 111 5.43 -4.17 0.61
N GLU A 112 5.34 -2.93 0.14
CA GLU A 112 4.33 -2.51 -0.85
C GLU A 112 4.42 -3.27 -2.18
N TYR A 113 5.62 -3.69 -2.58
CA TYR A 113 5.82 -4.45 -3.81
C TYR A 113 5.25 -5.86 -3.67
N ASP A 114 5.61 -6.54 -2.59
CA ASP A 114 5.24 -7.93 -2.37
C ASP A 114 3.73 -8.06 -2.14
N VAL A 115 3.15 -7.15 -1.35
CA VAL A 115 1.71 -7.16 -1.11
C VAL A 115 0.92 -6.86 -2.39
N LEU A 116 1.39 -5.92 -3.24
CA LEU A 116 0.77 -5.67 -4.53
C LEU A 116 0.82 -6.90 -5.43
N ASN A 117 1.95 -7.61 -5.45
CA ASN A 117 2.12 -8.84 -6.22
C ASN A 117 1.16 -9.95 -5.73
N VAL A 118 0.95 -10.10 -4.43
CA VAL A 118 -0.04 -11.02 -3.85
C VAL A 118 -1.45 -10.67 -4.31
N TRP A 119 -1.85 -9.41 -4.21
CA TRP A 119 -3.17 -8.96 -4.67
C TRP A 119 -3.35 -9.15 -6.17
N PHE A 120 -2.35 -8.81 -6.97
CA PHE A 120 -2.43 -8.93 -8.42
C PHE A 120 -2.46 -10.39 -8.91
N LYS A 121 -1.85 -11.32 -8.18
CA LYS A 121 -1.92 -12.77 -8.46
C LYS A 121 -3.28 -13.37 -8.12
N SER A 122 -3.98 -12.83 -7.13
CA SER A 122 -5.35 -13.28 -6.82
C SER A 122 -6.34 -12.79 -7.87
N LYS A 123 -7.34 -13.60 -8.21
CA LYS A 123 -8.37 -13.21 -9.18
C LYS A 123 -9.11 -11.95 -8.73
N ILE A 124 -9.60 -11.95 -7.49
CA ILE A 124 -10.40 -10.84 -6.95
C ILE A 124 -9.55 -9.56 -6.85
N GLY A 125 -8.35 -9.66 -6.28
CA GLY A 125 -7.48 -8.48 -6.13
C GLY A 125 -7.10 -7.87 -7.48
N ARG A 126 -6.82 -8.70 -8.48
CA ARG A 126 -6.54 -8.24 -9.84
C ARG A 126 -7.74 -7.58 -10.49
N GLU A 127 -8.94 -8.14 -10.34
CA GLU A 127 -10.17 -7.53 -10.87
C GLU A 127 -10.42 -6.14 -10.27
N ILE A 128 -10.20 -5.96 -8.97
CA ILE A 128 -10.29 -4.66 -8.30
C ILE A 128 -9.23 -3.69 -8.87
N ILE A 129 -7.97 -4.12 -8.98
CA ILE A 129 -6.88 -3.27 -9.48
C ILE A 129 -7.09 -2.87 -10.94
N LEU A 130 -7.66 -3.74 -11.75
CA LEU A 130 -7.87 -3.54 -13.18
C LEU A 130 -9.29 -3.09 -13.55
N ASP A 131 -10.13 -2.70 -12.59
CA ASP A 131 -11.47 -2.20 -12.90
C ASP A 131 -11.37 -1.06 -13.93
N PRO A 132 -12.06 -1.17 -15.08
CA PRO A 132 -11.94 -0.19 -16.16
C PRO A 132 -12.51 1.18 -15.82
N THR A 133 -13.37 1.26 -14.81
CA THR A 133 -14.04 2.50 -14.39
C THR A 133 -13.31 3.21 -13.26
N ALA A 134 -12.29 2.58 -12.67
CA ALA A 134 -11.55 3.12 -11.55
C ALA A 134 -10.78 4.38 -11.91
N THR A 135 -10.78 5.36 -11.02
CA THR A 135 -10.06 6.64 -11.13
C THR A 135 -9.19 6.95 -9.92
N ASP A 136 -9.47 6.34 -8.78
CA ASP A 136 -8.89 6.70 -7.49
C ASP A 136 -8.30 5.50 -6.75
N LEU A 137 -7.17 5.72 -6.07
CA LEU A 137 -6.51 4.74 -5.22
C LEU A 137 -6.21 5.35 -3.85
N GLY A 138 -6.53 4.62 -2.79
CA GLY A 138 -6.05 4.87 -1.44
C GLY A 138 -5.23 3.68 -0.94
N LEU A 139 -4.08 3.96 -0.32
CA LEU A 139 -3.27 2.96 0.35
C LEU A 139 -2.93 3.43 1.75
N SER A 140 -3.08 2.53 2.72
CA SER A 140 -2.52 2.71 4.06
C SER A 140 -2.20 1.37 4.70
N TRP A 141 -1.49 1.45 5.81
CA TRP A 141 -1.11 0.29 6.60
C TRP A 141 -1.00 0.65 8.09
N TYR A 142 -1.00 -0.37 8.90
CA TYR A 142 -0.58 -0.32 10.29
C TYR A 142 0.50 -1.38 10.50
N GLN A 143 1.60 -1.03 11.13
CA GLN A 143 2.64 -1.97 11.54
C GLN A 143 2.58 -2.15 13.05
N ASP A 144 2.41 -3.37 13.50
CA ASP A 144 2.32 -3.69 14.92
C ASP A 144 3.72 -3.87 15.56
N SER A 145 3.74 -4.06 16.87
CA SER A 145 5.00 -4.19 17.64
C SER A 145 5.81 -5.43 17.30
N THR A 146 5.23 -6.42 16.61
CA THR A 146 5.94 -7.62 16.12
C THR A 146 6.61 -7.38 14.78
N GLY A 147 6.35 -6.23 14.14
CA GLY A 147 6.81 -5.90 12.80
C GLY A 147 5.85 -6.33 11.70
N LYS A 148 4.74 -7.03 12.02
CA LYS A 148 3.72 -7.40 11.05
C LYS A 148 3.02 -6.15 10.52
N VAL A 149 2.82 -6.12 9.21
CA VAL A 149 2.16 -5.01 8.51
C VAL A 149 0.78 -5.43 8.04
N TRP A 150 -0.21 -4.64 8.39
CA TRP A 150 -1.61 -4.81 8.02
C TRP A 150 -1.93 -3.81 6.90
N TRP A 151 -2.04 -4.31 5.69
CA TRP A 151 -2.19 -3.50 4.49
C TRP A 151 -3.64 -3.38 4.06
N VAL A 152 -4.04 -2.18 3.67
CA VAL A 152 -5.35 -1.92 3.05
C VAL A 152 -5.18 -1.02 1.84
N GLN A 153 -5.67 -1.48 0.69
CA GLN A 153 -5.79 -0.70 -0.54
C GLN A 153 -7.27 -0.59 -0.91
N MET A 154 -7.74 0.62 -1.14
CA MET A 154 -9.08 0.87 -1.70
C MET A 154 -8.97 1.42 -3.11
N ILE A 155 -9.82 0.94 -4.00
CA ILE A 155 -9.98 1.44 -5.36
C ILE A 155 -11.38 2.04 -5.48
N GLY A 156 -11.47 3.20 -6.09
CA GLY A 156 -12.73 3.93 -6.25
C GLY A 156 -12.83 4.67 -7.57
N LYS A 157 -14.01 5.25 -7.77
CA LYS A 157 -14.36 6.11 -8.90
C LYS A 157 -14.97 7.40 -8.37
N SER A 158 -14.31 8.54 -8.58
CA SER A 158 -14.84 9.87 -8.32
C SER A 158 -15.37 10.53 -9.61
#